data_4259ab2f62480ae6def7ec3ac1aed3fc
#
_entry.id   4259ab2f62480ae6def7ec3ac1aed3fc
#
_cell.length_a   1.000
_cell.length_b   1.000
_cell.length_c   1.000
_cell.angle_alpha   90.00
_cell.angle_beta   90.00
_cell.angle_gamma   90.00
#
_symmetry.space_group_name_H-M   'P 1'
#
loop_
_entity.id
_entity.type
_entity.pdbx_description
1 polymer ?
#
loop_
_entity_poly.entity_id
_entity_poly.type
_entity_poly.pdbx_seq_one_letter_code
_entity_poly.pdbx_strand_id
1 'polypeptide(L)'
;MRLTKHAWDRTFKEKGKIWLKPQENIPLLAKKWKKEGVKRILDLGCGTGRHLVYLAKKGFEVYGIDISKTGIKITREWLKKKKLKAKLKVGDIHKKLPYKDNFFDAIVCIKVLNHGRIEWIRKTINEMYRVLRKGGYVFVTVHKHRGVKNLPKDKIYGIKWIAPRTYVMLSGPERGLIHYKFNKKILIEEFKSVGFKVLSFWIDSENYYCMLCSKNGYKVESKTKLYSQHSKTKIFFC
;
A
#
# COMPACT_ATOMS: atom_id res chain seq x y z
N MET A 1 -19.65 -1.18 2.11
CA MET A 1 -18.60 -0.68 3.06
C MET A 1 -18.54 -1.42 4.40
N ARG A 2 -19.66 -1.80 5.02
CA ARG A 2 -19.63 -2.62 6.27
C ARG A 2 -18.88 -3.95 6.11
N LEU A 3 -19.02 -4.66 4.99
CA LEU A 3 -18.40 -5.97 4.74
C LEU A 3 -16.87 -5.95 4.80
N THR A 4 -16.21 -4.95 4.22
CA THR A 4 -14.74 -4.85 4.16
C THR A 4 -14.12 -4.70 5.55
N LYS A 5 -14.71 -3.83 6.40
CA LYS A 5 -14.27 -3.63 7.78
C LYS A 5 -14.32 -4.92 8.60
N HIS A 6 -15.42 -5.64 8.50
CA HIS A 6 -15.61 -6.89 9.25
C HIS A 6 -14.68 -8.00 8.77
N ALA A 7 -14.35 -8.07 7.48
CA ALA A 7 -13.45 -9.08 6.95
C ALA A 7 -12.03 -8.91 7.50
N TRP A 8 -11.46 -7.70 7.49
CA TRP A 8 -10.13 -7.44 8.03
C TRP A 8 -10.06 -7.59 9.55
N ASP A 9 -11.07 -7.10 10.29
CA ASP A 9 -11.14 -7.32 11.73
C ASP A 9 -11.18 -8.80 12.10
N ARG A 10 -11.99 -9.61 11.36
CA ARG A 10 -12.04 -11.06 11.54
C ARG A 10 -10.66 -11.69 11.28
N THR A 11 -10.04 -11.38 10.14
CA THR A 11 -8.73 -11.93 9.78
C THR A 11 -7.68 -11.63 10.85
N PHE A 12 -7.64 -10.40 11.37
CA PHE A 12 -6.66 -10.04 12.40
C PHE A 12 -7.00 -10.60 13.79
N LYS A 13 -8.27 -10.83 14.11
CA LYS A 13 -8.68 -11.54 15.33
C LYS A 13 -8.26 -13.01 15.29
N GLU A 14 -8.47 -13.68 14.17
CA GLU A 14 -8.19 -15.12 14.00
C GLU A 14 -6.69 -15.40 13.88
N LYS A 15 -5.96 -14.58 13.11
CA LYS A 15 -4.55 -14.82 12.75
C LYS A 15 -3.54 -13.97 13.54
N GLY A 16 -4.01 -13.01 14.31
CA GLY A 16 -3.14 -12.10 15.05
C GLY A 16 -2.24 -11.28 14.11
N LYS A 17 -0.98 -11.18 14.50
CA LYS A 17 0.04 -10.45 13.75
C LYS A 17 0.53 -11.28 12.56
N ILE A 18 0.14 -10.89 11.38
CA ILE A 18 0.52 -11.50 10.11
C ILE A 18 1.57 -10.65 9.38
N TRP A 19 2.36 -11.29 8.50
CA TRP A 19 3.41 -10.64 7.71
C TRP A 19 4.39 -9.83 8.58
N LEU A 20 5.31 -10.53 9.22
CA LEU A 20 6.26 -9.91 10.17
C LEU A 20 7.34 -9.07 9.49
N LYS A 21 7.75 -9.46 8.27
CA LYS A 21 8.78 -8.75 7.50
C LYS A 21 8.16 -7.64 6.64
N PRO A 22 8.80 -6.50 6.47
CA PRO A 22 8.36 -5.49 5.52
C PRO A 22 8.38 -6.06 4.09
N GLN A 23 7.61 -5.46 3.20
CA GLN A 23 7.68 -5.76 1.76
C GLN A 23 9.12 -5.48 1.26
N GLU A 24 9.63 -6.33 0.35
CA GLU A 24 11.06 -6.41 -0.02
C GLU A 24 11.69 -5.08 -0.48
N ASN A 25 10.90 -4.17 -1.06
CA ASN A 25 11.40 -2.88 -1.54
C ASN A 25 11.44 -1.80 -0.45
N ILE A 26 10.76 -1.98 0.67
CA ILE A 26 10.72 -0.99 1.76
C ILE A 26 12.12 -0.71 2.36
N PRO A 27 12.99 -1.69 2.57
CA PRO A 27 14.36 -1.42 3.03
C PRO A 27 15.16 -0.51 2.08
N LEU A 28 15.07 -0.73 0.78
CA LEU A 28 15.76 0.06 -0.24
C LEU A 28 15.19 1.48 -0.31
N LEU A 29 13.84 1.61 -0.34
CA LEU A 29 13.16 2.90 -0.31
C LEU A 29 13.49 3.69 0.95
N ALA A 30 13.50 3.05 2.11
CA ALA A 30 13.87 3.71 3.37
C ALA A 30 15.31 4.24 3.34
N LYS A 31 16.26 3.49 2.78
CA LYS A 31 17.65 3.96 2.60
C LYS A 31 17.71 5.19 1.67
N LYS A 32 17.01 5.15 0.52
CA LYS A 32 16.90 6.27 -0.40
C LYS A 32 16.27 7.49 0.29
N TRP A 33 15.11 7.32 0.91
CA TRP A 33 14.36 8.39 1.57
C TRP A 33 15.12 9.05 2.72
N LYS A 34 15.94 8.30 3.46
CA LYS A 34 16.84 8.88 4.47
C LYS A 34 17.85 9.83 3.86
N LYS A 35 18.48 9.45 2.74
CA LYS A 35 19.44 10.31 2.04
C LYS A 35 18.79 11.59 1.49
N GLU A 36 17.50 11.53 1.15
CA GLU A 36 16.72 12.63 0.58
C GLU A 36 15.97 13.46 1.63
N GLY A 37 16.24 13.24 2.91
CA GLY A 37 15.68 14.04 4.00
C GLY A 37 14.18 13.82 4.23
N VAL A 38 13.60 12.72 3.76
CA VAL A 38 12.23 12.32 4.09
C VAL A 38 12.10 12.16 5.60
N LYS A 39 11.06 12.74 6.19
CA LYS A 39 10.82 12.70 7.64
C LYS A 39 9.50 11.99 7.96
N ARG A 40 8.37 12.44 7.41
CA ARG A 40 7.01 11.96 7.72
C ARG A 40 6.53 10.98 6.68
N ILE A 41 6.21 9.76 7.12
CA ILE A 41 5.71 8.69 6.23
C ILE A 41 4.33 8.22 6.72
N LEU A 42 3.37 8.15 5.79
CA LEU A 42 2.06 7.53 6.01
C LEU A 42 2.07 6.09 5.48
N ASP A 43 1.70 5.13 6.33
CA ASP A 43 1.33 3.77 5.94
C ASP A 43 -0.19 3.68 5.81
N LEU A 44 -0.68 3.69 4.57
CA LEU A 44 -2.09 3.73 4.22
C LEU A 44 -2.64 2.31 4.08
N GLY A 45 -3.46 1.88 5.03
CA GLY A 45 -3.87 0.49 5.22
C GLY A 45 -2.79 -0.31 5.95
N CYS A 46 -2.35 0.19 7.11
CA CYS A 46 -1.18 -0.32 7.81
C CYS A 46 -1.36 -1.73 8.44
N GLY A 47 -2.58 -2.24 8.53
CA GLY A 47 -2.90 -3.55 9.07
C GLY A 47 -2.34 -3.77 10.48
N THR A 48 -1.54 -4.82 10.65
CA THR A 48 -0.87 -5.16 11.91
C THR A 48 0.52 -4.54 12.10
N GLY A 49 0.90 -3.58 11.22
CA GLY A 49 2.01 -2.65 11.47
C GLY A 49 3.40 -3.04 11.00
N ARG A 50 3.57 -4.05 10.12
CA ARG A 50 4.90 -4.52 9.69
C ARG A 50 5.79 -3.41 9.10
N HIS A 51 5.22 -2.53 8.28
CA HIS A 51 5.95 -1.42 7.67
C HIS A 51 6.17 -0.28 8.67
N LEU A 52 5.15 0.05 9.48
CA LEU A 52 5.26 1.05 10.53
C LEU A 52 6.39 0.76 11.51
N VAL A 53 6.45 -0.48 12.04
CA VAL A 53 7.51 -0.90 12.96
C VAL A 53 8.88 -0.81 12.29
N TYR A 54 9.00 -1.24 11.04
CA TYR A 54 10.25 -1.16 10.30
C TYR A 54 10.69 0.31 10.09
N LEU A 55 9.80 1.15 9.58
CA LEU A 55 10.09 2.56 9.28
C LEU A 55 10.37 3.37 10.56
N ALA A 56 9.62 3.13 11.65
CA ALA A 56 9.87 3.73 12.95
C ALA A 56 11.27 3.34 13.49
N LYS A 57 11.67 2.05 13.37
CA LYS A 57 13.01 1.59 13.72
C LYS A 57 14.11 2.27 12.91
N LYS A 58 13.80 2.70 11.68
CA LYS A 58 14.72 3.49 10.84
C LYS A 58 14.72 4.99 11.17
N GLY A 59 13.97 5.42 12.20
CA GLY A 59 13.92 6.80 12.69
C GLY A 59 13.09 7.75 11.85
N PHE A 60 12.09 7.25 11.11
CA PHE A 60 11.07 8.10 10.48
C PHE A 60 9.96 8.44 11.47
N GLU A 61 9.35 9.61 11.31
CA GLU A 61 8.08 9.95 11.94
C GLU A 61 6.95 9.26 11.16
N VAL A 62 6.39 8.19 11.74
CA VAL A 62 5.44 7.33 11.03
C VAL A 62 4.02 7.52 11.51
N TYR A 63 3.12 7.49 10.53
CA TYR A 63 1.68 7.58 10.69
C TYR A 63 1.03 6.35 10.07
N GLY A 64 0.03 5.79 10.72
CA GLY A 64 -0.72 4.65 10.21
C GLY A 64 -2.21 4.87 10.27
N ILE A 65 -2.91 4.47 9.23
CA ILE A 65 -4.36 4.42 9.20
C ILE A 65 -4.81 3.06 8.66
N ASP A 66 -5.77 2.46 9.33
CA ASP A 66 -6.40 1.21 8.88
C ASP A 66 -7.87 1.18 9.32
N ILE A 67 -8.71 0.49 8.55
CA ILE A 67 -10.13 0.35 8.86
C ILE A 67 -10.38 -0.61 10.03
N SER A 68 -9.45 -1.53 10.29
CA SER A 68 -9.52 -2.53 11.35
C SER A 68 -9.07 -1.97 12.70
N LYS A 69 -9.98 -1.96 13.67
CA LYS A 69 -9.65 -1.64 15.06
C LYS A 69 -8.68 -2.66 15.65
N THR A 70 -8.87 -3.94 15.32
CA THR A 70 -7.99 -5.03 15.75
C THR A 70 -6.59 -4.88 15.21
N GLY A 71 -6.43 -4.56 13.90
CA GLY A 71 -5.13 -4.29 13.29
C GLY A 71 -4.39 -3.15 13.98
N ILE A 72 -5.08 -2.04 14.22
CA ILE A 72 -4.51 -0.87 14.94
C ILE A 72 -4.11 -1.24 16.39
N LYS A 73 -4.92 -2.03 17.10
CA LYS A 73 -4.58 -2.50 18.45
C LYS A 73 -3.29 -3.33 18.42
N ILE A 74 -3.19 -4.33 17.55
CA ILE A 74 -2.01 -5.19 17.38
C ILE A 74 -0.77 -4.34 17.02
N THR A 75 -0.92 -3.37 16.11
CA THR A 75 0.16 -2.45 15.73
C THR A 75 0.66 -1.65 16.92
N ARG A 76 -0.24 -1.11 17.76
CA ARG A 76 0.11 -0.35 18.95
C ARG A 76 0.88 -1.18 19.96
N GLU A 77 0.44 -2.41 20.21
CA GLU A 77 1.12 -3.36 21.10
C GLU A 77 2.51 -3.71 20.59
N TRP A 78 2.65 -3.94 19.29
CA TRP A 78 3.95 -4.24 18.68
C TRP A 78 4.93 -3.07 18.79
N LEU A 79 4.48 -1.84 18.51
CA LEU A 79 5.28 -0.63 18.69
C LEU A 79 5.71 -0.45 20.16
N LYS A 80 4.78 -0.63 21.11
CA LYS A 80 5.07 -0.56 22.57
C LYS A 80 6.14 -1.58 22.97
N LYS A 81 5.98 -2.86 22.54
CA LYS A 81 6.98 -3.91 22.83
C LYS A 81 8.37 -3.60 22.26
N LYS A 82 8.45 -2.84 21.15
CA LYS A 82 9.70 -2.42 20.53
C LYS A 82 10.20 -1.04 20.99
N LYS A 83 9.51 -0.39 21.95
CA LYS A 83 9.80 0.98 22.42
C LYS A 83 9.83 2.01 21.27
N LEU A 84 8.98 1.82 20.27
CA LEU A 84 8.86 2.68 19.08
C LEU A 84 7.58 3.53 19.16
N LYS A 85 7.60 4.71 18.51
CA LYS A 85 6.47 5.62 18.45
C LYS A 85 5.91 5.70 17.03
N ALA A 86 4.58 5.74 16.91
CA ALA A 86 3.86 6.05 15.68
C ALA A 86 2.51 6.69 15.99
N LYS A 87 1.97 7.48 15.07
CA LYS A 87 0.63 8.08 15.20
C LYS A 87 -0.37 7.21 14.43
N LEU A 88 -1.27 6.55 15.17
CA LEU A 88 -2.20 5.56 14.63
C LEU A 88 -3.63 6.07 14.67
N LYS A 89 -4.37 5.87 13.56
CA LYS A 89 -5.80 6.15 13.46
C LYS A 89 -6.57 4.95 12.93
N VAL A 90 -7.75 4.70 13.48
CA VAL A 90 -8.75 3.84 12.84
C VAL A 90 -9.52 4.69 11.84
N GLY A 91 -9.51 4.30 10.57
CA GLY A 91 -10.18 5.07 9.53
C GLY A 91 -10.26 4.32 8.20
N ASP A 92 -11.21 4.77 7.38
CA ASP A 92 -11.43 4.25 6.05
C ASP A 92 -10.63 5.08 5.04
N ILE A 93 -9.73 4.43 4.32
CA ILE A 93 -8.86 5.08 3.33
C ILE A 93 -9.61 5.61 2.11
N HIS A 94 -10.85 5.16 1.88
CA HIS A 94 -11.71 5.63 0.78
C HIS A 94 -12.50 6.89 1.13
N LYS A 95 -12.33 7.41 2.34
CA LYS A 95 -12.88 8.68 2.81
C LYS A 95 -11.80 9.75 2.86
N LYS A 96 -12.20 11.01 3.14
CA LYS A 96 -11.26 12.10 3.39
C LYS A 96 -10.31 11.71 4.54
N LEU A 97 -9.02 11.74 4.26
CA LEU A 97 -8.00 11.42 5.24
C LEU A 97 -7.88 12.53 6.29
N PRO A 98 -7.76 12.21 7.59
CA PRO A 98 -7.74 13.18 8.67
C PRO A 98 -6.37 13.87 8.83
N TYR A 99 -5.80 14.31 7.70
CA TYR A 99 -4.51 14.98 7.62
C TYR A 99 -4.61 16.24 6.75
N LYS A 100 -3.75 17.20 7.05
CA LYS A 100 -3.64 18.46 6.27
C LYS A 100 -3.07 18.19 4.87
N ASP A 101 -3.33 19.11 3.96
CA ASP A 101 -2.73 19.12 2.64
C ASP A 101 -1.20 19.22 2.76
N ASN A 102 -0.48 18.56 1.86
CA ASN A 102 0.98 18.62 1.76
C ASN A 102 1.72 18.26 3.08
N PHE A 103 1.15 17.35 3.87
CA PHE A 103 1.68 17.02 5.21
C PHE A 103 2.77 15.95 5.19
N PHE A 104 2.67 14.95 4.29
CA PHE A 104 3.59 13.83 4.25
C PHE A 104 4.68 13.99 3.21
N ASP A 105 5.89 13.50 3.53
CA ASP A 105 6.99 13.40 2.59
C ASP A 105 6.90 12.14 1.73
N ALA A 106 6.38 11.04 2.30
CA ALA A 106 6.15 9.81 1.58
C ALA A 106 4.88 9.09 2.06
N ILE A 107 4.28 8.31 1.17
CA ILE A 107 3.14 7.42 1.46
C ILE A 107 3.51 6.03 0.96
N VAL A 108 3.25 5.00 1.77
CA VAL A 108 3.26 3.61 1.35
C VAL A 108 1.84 3.06 1.41
N CYS A 109 1.42 2.34 0.35
CA CYS A 109 0.10 1.70 0.25
C CYS A 109 0.29 0.31 -0.36
N ILE A 110 0.51 -0.69 0.50
CA ILE A 110 1.04 -1.99 0.10
C ILE A 110 0.00 -3.07 0.27
N LYS A 111 -0.43 -3.66 -0.86
CA LYS A 111 -1.46 -4.71 -0.94
C LYS A 111 -2.83 -4.24 -0.39
N VAL A 112 -3.16 -2.97 -0.59
CA VAL A 112 -4.38 -2.34 -0.05
C VAL A 112 -5.24 -1.72 -1.14
N LEU A 113 -4.64 -0.98 -2.10
CA LEU A 113 -5.37 -0.15 -3.05
C LEU A 113 -6.34 -0.94 -3.96
N ASN A 114 -6.10 -2.24 -4.17
CA ASN A 114 -6.98 -3.10 -4.96
C ASN A 114 -8.27 -3.52 -4.21
N HIS A 115 -8.43 -3.21 -2.93
CA HIS A 115 -9.63 -3.56 -2.15
C HIS A 115 -10.67 -2.46 -2.26
N GLY A 116 -11.55 -2.55 -3.25
CA GLY A 116 -12.65 -1.61 -3.44
C GLY A 116 -13.15 -1.53 -4.88
N ARG A 117 -14.15 -0.68 -5.09
CA ARG A 117 -14.61 -0.28 -6.42
C ARG A 117 -13.70 0.82 -6.97
N ILE A 118 -13.65 0.98 -8.29
CA ILE A 118 -12.75 1.96 -8.92
C ILE A 118 -13.04 3.40 -8.44
N GLU A 119 -14.29 3.74 -8.17
CA GLU A 119 -14.66 5.06 -7.66
C GLU A 119 -14.07 5.33 -6.26
N TRP A 120 -13.99 4.31 -5.41
CA TRP A 120 -13.38 4.41 -4.09
C TRP A 120 -11.86 4.51 -4.19
N ILE A 121 -11.27 3.74 -5.10
CA ILE A 121 -9.83 3.76 -5.38
C ILE A 121 -9.40 5.14 -5.87
N ARG A 122 -10.15 5.74 -6.79
CA ARG A 122 -9.91 7.11 -7.29
C ARG A 122 -9.95 8.15 -6.16
N LYS A 123 -10.93 8.05 -5.25
CA LYS A 123 -10.97 8.90 -4.05
C LYS A 123 -9.70 8.73 -3.20
N THR A 124 -9.24 7.51 -3.01
CA THR A 124 -8.00 7.23 -2.27
C THR A 124 -6.77 7.84 -2.95
N ILE A 125 -6.65 7.72 -4.27
CA ILE A 125 -5.52 8.29 -5.04
C ILE A 125 -5.54 9.84 -4.94
N ASN A 126 -6.72 10.47 -5.04
CA ASN A 126 -6.86 11.91 -4.85
C ASN A 126 -6.46 12.35 -3.44
N GLU A 127 -6.84 11.62 -2.42
CA GLU A 127 -6.45 11.90 -1.03
C GLU A 127 -4.94 11.70 -0.80
N MET A 128 -4.33 10.67 -1.40
CA MET A 128 -2.87 10.52 -1.40
C MET A 128 -2.21 11.77 -2.00
N TYR A 129 -2.71 12.25 -3.15
CA TYR A 129 -2.18 13.45 -3.79
C TYR A 129 -2.36 14.69 -2.92
N ARG A 130 -3.52 14.86 -2.31
CA ARG A 130 -3.80 16.00 -1.43
C ARG A 130 -2.85 16.06 -0.23
N VAL A 131 -2.71 14.96 0.49
CA VAL A 131 -1.93 14.94 1.75
C VAL A 131 -0.42 14.84 1.54
N LEU A 132 0.03 14.48 0.33
CA LEU A 132 1.44 14.41 -0.03
C LEU A 132 1.97 15.80 -0.39
N ARG A 133 3.16 16.19 0.12
CA ARG A 133 3.81 17.44 -0.28
C ARG A 133 4.32 17.41 -1.73
N LYS A 134 4.55 18.56 -2.33
CA LYS A 134 5.25 18.66 -3.63
C LYS A 134 6.61 17.95 -3.52
N GLY A 135 6.98 17.18 -4.53
CA GLY A 135 8.19 16.36 -4.55
C GLY A 135 8.18 15.16 -3.62
N GLY A 136 7.08 14.90 -2.90
CA GLY A 136 6.92 13.71 -2.06
C GLY A 136 6.68 12.44 -2.88
N TYR A 137 6.84 11.29 -2.24
CA TYR A 137 6.79 9.97 -2.87
C TYR A 137 5.55 9.18 -2.49
N VAL A 138 5.01 8.44 -3.45
CA VAL A 138 4.04 7.35 -3.18
C VAL A 138 4.64 6.05 -3.68
N PHE A 139 4.69 5.05 -2.81
CA PHE A 139 4.97 3.68 -3.20
C PHE A 139 3.72 2.83 -3.02
N VAL A 140 3.26 2.21 -4.11
CA VAL A 140 2.07 1.38 -4.11
C VAL A 140 2.37 0.00 -4.64
N THR A 141 1.75 -1.02 -4.03
CA THR A 141 1.71 -2.36 -4.59
C THR A 141 0.28 -2.84 -4.73
N VAL A 142 -0.05 -3.43 -5.89
CA VAL A 142 -1.34 -4.05 -6.15
C VAL A 142 -1.16 -5.43 -6.77
N HIS A 143 -2.11 -6.31 -6.55
CA HIS A 143 -2.04 -7.66 -7.06
C HIS A 143 -1.99 -7.66 -8.60
N LYS A 144 -0.92 -8.27 -9.17
CA LYS A 144 -0.88 -8.61 -10.59
C LYS A 144 -1.76 -9.85 -10.76
N HIS A 145 -2.95 -9.66 -11.27
CA HIS A 145 -3.91 -10.73 -11.41
C HIS A 145 -3.39 -11.81 -12.36
N ARG A 146 -3.06 -12.98 -11.82
CA ARG A 146 -2.93 -14.18 -12.62
C ARG A 146 -4.33 -14.60 -13.05
N GLY A 147 -4.54 -14.88 -14.34
CA GLY A 147 -5.83 -15.43 -14.79
C GLY A 147 -6.20 -16.63 -13.91
N VAL A 148 -7.49 -16.83 -13.65
CA VAL A 148 -8.02 -17.95 -12.83
C VAL A 148 -7.50 -19.32 -13.32
N LYS A 149 -7.12 -19.43 -14.60
CA LYS A 149 -6.57 -20.64 -15.23
C LYS A 149 -5.29 -21.21 -14.58
N ASN A 150 -4.56 -20.42 -13.78
CA ASN A 150 -3.25 -20.81 -13.23
C ASN A 150 -3.25 -20.97 -11.69
N LEU A 151 -4.41 -21.00 -11.05
CA LEU A 151 -4.50 -21.33 -9.62
C LEU A 151 -4.66 -22.84 -9.44
N PRO A 152 -3.98 -23.47 -8.46
CA PRO A 152 -4.28 -24.82 -8.05
C PRO A 152 -5.77 -24.95 -7.73
N LYS A 153 -6.41 -26.08 -8.13
CA LYS A 153 -7.86 -26.27 -7.97
C LYS A 153 -8.32 -26.12 -6.51
N ASP A 154 -7.50 -26.49 -5.57
CA ASP A 154 -7.71 -26.36 -4.12
C ASP A 154 -7.63 -24.90 -3.62
N LYS A 155 -7.10 -23.98 -4.42
CA LYS A 155 -6.99 -22.54 -4.13
C LYS A 155 -7.94 -21.66 -4.96
N ILE A 156 -8.86 -22.26 -5.71
CA ILE A 156 -9.90 -21.51 -6.44
C ILE A 156 -10.99 -21.13 -5.45
N TYR A 157 -10.79 -19.99 -4.78
CA TYR A 157 -11.87 -19.36 -4.01
C TYR A 157 -12.96 -18.88 -4.97
N GLY A 158 -14.22 -19.20 -4.64
CA GLY A 158 -15.35 -18.68 -5.43
C GLY A 158 -15.31 -17.15 -5.50
N ILE A 159 -15.51 -16.60 -6.67
CA ILE A 159 -15.63 -15.15 -6.90
C ILE A 159 -16.94 -14.85 -7.59
N LYS A 160 -17.51 -13.66 -7.31
CA LYS A 160 -18.66 -13.10 -8.03
C LYS A 160 -18.26 -11.77 -8.63
N TRP A 161 -18.33 -11.67 -9.95
CA TRP A 161 -18.15 -10.39 -10.65
C TRP A 161 -19.36 -9.49 -10.39
N ILE A 162 -19.12 -8.26 -9.98
CA ILE A 162 -20.16 -7.27 -9.63
C ILE A 162 -20.10 -6.01 -10.49
N ALA A 163 -19.02 -5.82 -11.25
CA ALA A 163 -18.84 -4.77 -12.24
C ALA A 163 -17.64 -5.13 -13.13
N PRO A 164 -17.36 -4.45 -14.25
CA PRO A 164 -16.14 -4.61 -15.01
C PRO A 164 -14.92 -4.51 -14.10
N ARG A 165 -14.03 -5.51 -14.18
CA ARG A 165 -12.79 -5.63 -13.39
C ARG A 165 -12.98 -5.66 -11.86
N THR A 166 -14.24 -5.76 -11.37
CA THR A 166 -14.56 -5.71 -9.94
C THR A 166 -15.27 -6.98 -9.52
N TYR A 167 -14.75 -7.67 -8.52
CA TYR A 167 -15.32 -8.90 -7.98
C TYR A 167 -15.33 -8.93 -6.46
N VAL A 168 -16.16 -9.78 -5.90
CA VAL A 168 -16.20 -10.07 -4.47
C VAL A 168 -15.78 -11.52 -4.23
N MET A 169 -14.98 -11.74 -3.19
CA MET A 169 -14.59 -13.07 -2.74
C MET A 169 -15.75 -13.74 -2.01
N LEU A 170 -16.14 -14.94 -2.44
CA LEU A 170 -17.23 -15.71 -1.83
C LEU A 170 -16.74 -16.67 -0.73
N SER A 171 -15.46 -17.00 -0.72
CA SER A 171 -14.85 -17.92 0.23
C SER A 171 -13.41 -17.52 0.59
N GLY A 172 -12.78 -18.27 1.47
CA GLY A 172 -11.41 -18.04 1.91
C GLY A 172 -11.25 -16.86 2.89
N PRO A 173 -9.99 -16.52 3.23
CA PRO A 173 -9.67 -15.49 4.24
C PRO A 173 -10.22 -14.10 3.90
N GLU A 174 -10.34 -13.81 2.59
CA GLU A 174 -10.82 -12.52 2.08
C GLU A 174 -12.31 -12.52 1.72
N ARG A 175 -13.09 -13.49 2.22
CA ARG A 175 -14.54 -13.57 1.98
C ARG A 175 -15.23 -12.25 2.29
N GLY A 176 -15.99 -11.75 1.32
CA GLY A 176 -16.73 -10.49 1.38
C GLY A 176 -15.90 -9.26 1.00
N LEU A 177 -14.60 -9.38 0.72
CA LEU A 177 -13.81 -8.28 0.20
C LEU A 177 -14.11 -8.06 -1.29
N ILE A 178 -14.23 -6.78 -1.64
CA ILE A 178 -14.33 -6.34 -3.03
C ILE A 178 -12.91 -6.09 -3.54
N HIS A 179 -12.61 -6.62 -4.71
CA HIS A 179 -11.33 -6.46 -5.37
C HIS A 179 -11.49 -5.81 -6.74
N TYR A 180 -10.60 -4.91 -7.07
CA TYR A 180 -10.45 -4.35 -8.40
C TYR A 180 -9.23 -4.95 -9.10
N LYS A 181 -9.44 -5.41 -10.34
CA LYS A 181 -8.39 -6.05 -11.15
C LYS A 181 -7.62 -5.01 -11.94
N PHE A 182 -6.46 -4.61 -11.44
CA PHE A 182 -5.54 -3.76 -12.16
C PHE A 182 -4.80 -4.50 -13.28
N ASN A 183 -4.42 -3.74 -14.32
CA ASN A 183 -3.28 -4.04 -15.19
C ASN A 183 -2.30 -2.85 -15.11
N LYS A 184 -1.12 -2.98 -15.74
CA LYS A 184 -0.09 -1.95 -15.76
C LYS A 184 -0.63 -0.60 -16.27
N LYS A 185 -1.33 -0.63 -17.43
CA LYS A 185 -1.85 0.58 -18.10
C LYS A 185 -2.81 1.34 -17.17
N ILE A 186 -3.83 0.65 -16.65
CA ILE A 186 -4.84 1.25 -15.76
C ILE A 186 -4.19 1.82 -14.50
N LEU A 187 -3.29 1.07 -13.84
CA LEU A 187 -2.66 1.56 -12.63
C LEU A 187 -1.88 2.87 -12.87
N ILE A 188 -1.14 2.93 -13.96
CA ILE A 188 -0.39 4.12 -14.36
C ILE A 188 -1.33 5.29 -14.68
N GLU A 189 -2.39 5.04 -15.45
CA GLU A 189 -3.35 6.06 -15.87
C GLU A 189 -4.10 6.67 -14.69
N GLU A 190 -4.56 5.88 -13.72
CA GLU A 190 -5.25 6.36 -12.53
C GLU A 190 -4.37 7.30 -11.67
N PHE A 191 -3.07 7.06 -11.59
CA PHE A 191 -2.16 7.97 -10.88
C PHE A 191 -1.80 9.19 -11.71
N LYS A 192 -1.55 9.04 -13.03
CA LYS A 192 -1.25 10.18 -13.91
C LYS A 192 -2.42 11.17 -14.02
N SER A 193 -3.66 10.68 -14.05
CA SER A 193 -4.86 11.52 -14.16
C SER A 193 -5.02 12.48 -12.97
N VAL A 194 -4.44 12.17 -11.81
CA VAL A 194 -4.45 13.01 -10.62
C VAL A 194 -3.25 13.96 -10.56
N GLY A 195 -2.25 13.77 -11.44
CA GLY A 195 -1.05 14.61 -11.53
C GLY A 195 0.22 13.98 -10.95
N PHE A 196 0.21 12.69 -10.62
CA PHE A 196 1.44 12.01 -10.23
C PHE A 196 2.36 11.78 -11.44
N LYS A 197 3.67 11.96 -11.23
CA LYS A 197 4.72 11.46 -12.11
C LYS A 197 5.10 10.05 -11.71
N VAL A 198 4.99 9.08 -12.61
CA VAL A 198 5.48 7.71 -12.38
C VAL A 198 6.99 7.70 -12.56
N LEU A 199 7.73 7.32 -11.52
CA LEU A 199 9.19 7.26 -11.51
C LEU A 199 9.71 5.86 -11.88
N SER A 200 9.02 4.81 -11.40
CA SER A 200 9.38 3.43 -11.67
C SER A 200 8.18 2.51 -11.58
N PHE A 201 8.22 1.45 -12.37
CA PHE A 201 7.22 0.39 -12.38
C PHE A 201 7.88 -0.96 -12.57
N TRP A 202 7.60 -1.94 -11.70
CA TRP A 202 8.16 -3.29 -11.78
C TRP A 202 7.20 -4.33 -11.18
N ILE A 203 7.60 -5.58 -11.22
CA ILE A 203 6.90 -6.70 -10.57
C ILE A 203 7.82 -7.24 -9.49
N ASP A 204 7.31 -7.42 -8.27
CA ASP A 204 8.08 -7.97 -7.16
C ASP A 204 8.15 -9.51 -7.18
N SER A 205 8.91 -10.09 -6.26
CA SER A 205 9.09 -11.53 -6.13
C SER A 205 7.80 -12.30 -5.82
N GLU A 206 6.81 -11.63 -5.23
CA GLU A 206 5.50 -12.19 -4.94
C GLU A 206 4.48 -11.96 -6.08
N ASN A 207 4.93 -11.45 -7.24
CA ASN A 207 4.10 -11.16 -8.42
C ASN A 207 3.06 -10.05 -8.23
N TYR A 208 3.43 -8.99 -7.47
CA TYR A 208 2.66 -7.76 -7.39
C TYR A 208 3.20 -6.71 -8.35
N TYR A 209 2.33 -5.89 -8.90
CA TYR A 209 2.73 -4.63 -9.53
C TYR A 209 3.21 -3.69 -8.44
N CYS A 210 4.43 -3.21 -8.58
CA CYS A 210 5.04 -2.19 -7.74
C CYS A 210 5.21 -0.92 -8.55
N MET A 211 4.81 0.21 -7.98
CA MET A 211 4.92 1.51 -8.64
C MET A 211 5.38 2.57 -7.65
N LEU A 212 6.42 3.30 -8.00
CA LEU A 212 6.89 4.47 -7.29
C LEU A 212 6.52 5.72 -8.09
N CYS A 213 5.84 6.65 -7.44
CA CYS A 213 5.43 7.92 -8.02
C CYS A 213 5.93 9.09 -7.19
N SER A 214 5.95 10.30 -7.79
CA SER A 214 6.11 11.56 -7.06
C SER A 214 4.98 12.54 -7.39
N LYS A 215 4.63 13.40 -6.43
CA LYS A 215 3.80 14.59 -6.69
C LYS A 215 4.66 15.64 -7.37
N ASN A 216 4.17 16.25 -8.47
CA ASN A 216 4.91 17.20 -9.29
C ASN A 216 5.73 18.21 -8.47
N GLY A 217 6.98 18.47 -8.88
CA GLY A 217 7.90 19.41 -8.24
C GLY A 217 9.34 18.92 -8.07
N TYR A 218 9.67 17.68 -8.47
CA TYR A 218 11.02 17.14 -8.33
C TYR A 218 11.77 17.12 -9.66
N LYS A 219 12.91 17.81 -9.73
CA LYS A 219 13.98 17.48 -10.67
C LYS A 219 14.64 16.20 -10.15
N VAL A 220 14.49 15.08 -10.84
CA VAL A 220 15.22 13.86 -10.50
C VAL A 220 16.67 14.04 -10.92
N GLU A 221 17.52 14.50 -10.00
CA GLU A 221 18.96 14.36 -10.14
C GLU A 221 19.35 13.05 -9.44
N SER A 222 19.38 12.02 -10.17
CA SER A 222 20.27 10.83 -10.04
C SER A 222 19.62 9.55 -10.59
N LYS A 223 20.35 8.90 -11.46
CA LYS A 223 20.09 7.52 -11.92
C LYS A 223 20.42 6.51 -10.81
N THR A 224 19.61 6.44 -9.76
CA THR A 224 19.80 5.44 -8.72
C THR A 224 19.13 4.14 -9.17
N LYS A 225 19.92 3.13 -9.50
CA LYS A 225 19.44 1.78 -9.80
C LYS A 225 19.07 1.10 -8.48
N LEU A 226 17.81 0.73 -8.27
CA LEU A 226 17.41 -0.19 -7.21
C LEU A 226 17.44 -1.61 -7.78
N TYR A 227 18.13 -2.51 -7.10
CA TYR A 227 18.14 -3.93 -7.42
C TYR A 227 17.30 -4.67 -6.38
N SER A 228 16.40 -5.52 -6.81
CA SER A 228 15.80 -6.53 -5.94
C SER A 228 16.86 -7.62 -5.72
N GLN A 229 17.12 -8.00 -4.48
CA GLN A 229 18.12 -9.03 -4.14
C GLN A 229 17.77 -10.42 -4.70
N HIS A 230 16.55 -10.64 -5.19
CA HIS A 230 16.03 -11.95 -5.61
C HIS A 230 15.46 -11.99 -7.02
N SER A 231 15.44 -10.88 -7.75
CA SER A 231 15.06 -10.87 -9.16
C SER A 231 16.14 -10.16 -9.99
N LYS A 232 16.50 -10.73 -11.14
CA LYS A 232 17.41 -10.11 -12.12
C LYS A 232 16.78 -8.85 -12.78
N THR A 233 15.69 -8.33 -12.23
CA THR A 233 14.98 -7.18 -12.79
C THR A 233 15.65 -5.89 -12.35
N LYS A 234 16.32 -5.23 -13.28
CA LYS A 234 16.87 -3.88 -13.08
C LYS A 234 15.73 -2.88 -12.96
N ILE A 235 15.67 -2.15 -11.86
CA ILE A 235 14.73 -1.05 -11.66
C ILE A 235 15.43 0.21 -12.16
N PHE A 236 14.94 0.77 -13.27
CA PHE A 236 15.44 2.03 -13.81
C PHE A 236 14.56 3.18 -13.32
N PHE A 237 15.19 4.25 -12.88
CA PHE A 237 14.53 5.55 -12.69
C PHE A 237 14.76 6.36 -13.96
N CYS A 238 13.68 6.79 -14.58
CA CYS A 238 13.69 7.78 -15.66
C CYS A 238 13.54 9.18 -15.09
#